data_26ba6b8c63a0f36befef354b5fff3071
#
_entry.id   26ba6b8c63a0f36befef354b5fff3071
#
_cell.length_a   1.000
_cell.length_b   1.000
_cell.length_c   1.000
_cell.angle_alpha   90.00
_cell.angle_beta   90.00
_cell.angle_gamma   90.00
#
_symmetry.space_group_name_H-M   'P 1'
#
loop_
_entity.id
_entity.type
_entity.pdbx_description
1 polymer ?
#
loop_
_entity_poly.entity_id
_entity_poly.type
_entity_poly.pdbx_seq_one_letter_code
_entity_poly.pdbx_strand_id
1 'polypeptide(L)'
;EISECLVGSEMCIRDRLEITEKIADYLKTHHKNCEVQQAERKHEGSFHYTDPDKVPDDTQCIIVLGGDGTLLQAARDVVHKEIPLLGINLGNLGFLAEVNQTSLYGALDQLMADDYEVEERMMLEGRVYRGRKLIGQDIALNDIVIGRDGHLRVVRFKNYVNDVYLNSYNADGIIISTPTGSTGYLSLIHI
;
A
#
# COMPACT_ATOMS: atom_id res chain seq x y z
N GLU A 1 -11.38 -9.22 22.14
CA GLU A 1 -12.09 -8.23 21.30
C GLU A 1 -11.18 -7.90 20.11
N ILE A 2 -11.61 -8.27 18.91
CA ILE A 2 -10.87 -7.92 17.68
C ILE A 2 -11.30 -6.51 17.30
N SER A 3 -10.36 -5.57 17.25
CA SER A 3 -10.57 -4.22 16.73
C SER A 3 -10.05 -4.15 15.28
N GLU A 4 -10.90 -3.75 14.35
CA GLU A 4 -10.60 -3.67 12.92
C GLU A 4 -10.76 -2.24 12.43
N CYS A 5 -9.87 -1.77 11.56
CA CYS A 5 -9.89 -0.43 10.97
C CYS A 5 -10.17 -0.53 9.46
N LEU A 6 -11.13 0.24 8.96
CA LEU A 6 -11.50 0.28 7.55
C LEU A 6 -10.95 1.53 6.87
N VAL A 7 -10.25 1.35 5.75
CA VAL A 7 -9.70 2.43 4.94
C VAL A 7 -10.19 2.34 3.50
N GLY A 8 -10.69 3.43 2.94
CA GLY A 8 -11.18 3.46 1.56
C GLY A 8 -10.62 4.62 0.73
N SER A 9 -10.33 4.41 -0.57
CA SER A 9 -9.83 5.42 -1.51
C SER A 9 -10.81 5.79 -2.64
N GLU A 10 -10.48 6.79 -3.43
CA GLU A 10 -11.34 7.42 -4.44
C GLU A 10 -11.79 6.51 -5.58
N MET A 11 -13.03 6.19 -5.66
CA MET A 11 -13.88 5.98 -6.84
C MET A 11 -15.32 5.90 -6.38
N CYS A 12 -16.24 6.61 -6.99
CA CYS A 12 -17.66 6.72 -6.67
C CYS A 12 -18.00 6.63 -5.16
N ILE A 13 -17.88 7.75 -4.46
CA ILE A 13 -17.96 7.88 -2.99
C ILE A 13 -19.22 7.18 -2.41
N ARG A 14 -20.31 7.15 -3.15
CA ARG A 14 -21.59 6.63 -2.67
C ARG A 14 -21.61 5.11 -2.52
N ASP A 15 -21.10 4.37 -3.51
CA ASP A 15 -21.12 2.90 -3.50
C ASP A 15 -20.18 2.32 -2.44
N ARG A 16 -19.10 3.05 -2.13
CA ARG A 16 -18.14 2.64 -1.10
C ARG A 16 -18.64 2.88 0.31
N LEU A 17 -19.28 4.01 0.56
CA LEU A 17 -19.89 4.27 1.85
C LEU A 17 -20.88 3.16 2.19
N GLU A 18 -21.69 2.74 1.22
CA GLU A 18 -22.65 1.65 1.40
C GLU A 18 -21.98 0.31 1.74
N ILE A 19 -20.88 -0.03 1.05
CA ILE A 19 -20.12 -1.26 1.35
C ILE A 19 -19.41 -1.16 2.70
N THR A 20 -18.81 -0.01 2.99
CA THR A 20 -18.17 0.25 4.28
C THR A 20 -19.15 0.09 5.44
N GLU A 21 -20.35 0.68 5.32
CA GLU A 21 -21.41 0.54 6.32
C GLU A 21 -21.85 -0.93 6.47
N LYS A 22 -22.03 -1.64 5.37
CA LYS A 22 -22.39 -3.08 5.40
C LYS A 22 -21.33 -3.92 6.11
N ILE A 23 -20.04 -3.68 5.85
CA ILE A 23 -18.95 -4.38 6.53
C ILE A 23 -18.96 -4.05 8.02
N ALA A 24 -19.04 -2.77 8.37
CA ALA A 24 -19.04 -2.34 9.76
C ALA A 24 -20.22 -2.91 10.54
N ASP A 25 -21.41 -2.94 9.94
CA ASP A 25 -22.60 -3.52 10.55
C ASP A 25 -22.47 -5.04 10.67
N TYR A 26 -21.91 -5.71 9.65
CA TYR A 26 -21.66 -7.16 9.70
C TYR A 26 -20.73 -7.51 10.85
N LEU A 27 -19.59 -6.82 10.99
CA LEU A 27 -18.64 -7.02 12.07
C LEU A 27 -19.26 -6.76 13.45
N LYS A 28 -20.02 -5.66 13.59
CA LYS A 28 -20.73 -5.33 14.82
C LYS A 28 -21.76 -6.39 15.22
N THR A 29 -22.50 -6.97 14.26
CA THR A 29 -23.47 -8.06 14.56
C THR A 29 -22.78 -9.32 15.08
N HIS A 30 -21.50 -9.50 14.77
CA HIS A 30 -20.64 -10.58 15.27
C HIS A 30 -19.81 -10.16 16.50
N HIS A 31 -20.18 -9.07 17.17
CA HIS A 31 -19.52 -8.57 18.38
C HIS A 31 -18.04 -8.16 18.17
N LYS A 32 -17.68 -7.74 16.95
CA LYS A 32 -16.37 -7.18 16.66
C LYS A 32 -16.42 -5.65 16.68
N ASN A 33 -15.40 -5.03 17.26
CA ASN A 33 -15.25 -3.58 17.20
C ASN A 33 -14.67 -3.20 15.83
N CYS A 34 -15.26 -2.18 15.20
CA CYS A 34 -14.82 -1.71 13.90
C CYS A 34 -14.79 -0.18 13.90
N GLU A 35 -13.63 0.39 13.61
CA GLU A 35 -13.47 1.83 13.37
C GLU A 35 -13.29 2.10 11.88
N VAL A 36 -13.93 3.17 11.39
CA VAL A 36 -13.90 3.54 9.99
C VAL A 36 -13.11 4.82 9.81
N GLN A 37 -12.08 4.76 8.96
CA GLN A 37 -11.36 5.94 8.50
C GLN A 37 -11.65 6.19 7.03
N GLN A 38 -11.99 7.43 6.67
CA GLN A 38 -12.07 7.86 5.29
C GLN A 38 -10.71 8.37 4.84
N ALA A 39 -10.28 7.94 3.63
CA ALA A 39 -9.07 8.46 3.03
C ALA A 39 -9.21 9.96 2.75
N GLU A 40 -8.39 10.77 3.37
CA GLU A 40 -8.31 12.21 3.13
C GLU A 40 -7.10 12.52 2.25
N ARG A 41 -7.33 13.19 1.11
CA ARG A 41 -6.23 13.83 0.36
C ARG A 41 -5.76 15.06 1.14
N LYS A 42 -4.65 14.94 1.83
CA LYS A 42 -3.97 16.14 2.35
C LYS A 42 -3.33 16.87 1.16
N HIS A 43 -3.79 18.08 0.89
CA HIS A 43 -3.13 19.03 -0.01
C HIS A 43 -1.75 19.36 0.58
N GLU A 44 -0.70 19.16 -0.18
CA GLU A 44 0.73 19.45 0.00
C GLU A 44 1.60 18.19 0.13
N GLY A 45 1.89 17.56 -1.01
CA GLY A 45 3.12 16.79 -1.23
C GLY A 45 3.23 15.38 -0.64
N SER A 46 2.43 15.00 0.32
CA SER A 46 2.38 13.63 0.85
C SER A 46 0.94 13.12 0.84
N PHE A 47 0.68 12.10 0.04
CA PHE A 47 -0.61 11.43 0.04
C PHE A 47 -0.62 10.40 1.16
N HIS A 48 -1.37 10.66 2.24
CA HIS A 48 -1.72 9.67 3.25
C HIS A 48 -3.20 9.38 3.16
N TYR A 49 -3.55 8.11 3.04
CA TYR A 49 -4.95 7.67 3.05
C TYR A 49 -5.37 7.21 4.43
N THR A 50 -4.44 6.71 5.23
CA THR A 50 -4.65 6.28 6.59
C THR A 50 -3.86 7.16 7.54
N ASP A 51 -4.49 7.63 8.59
CA ASP A 51 -3.82 8.33 9.67
C ASP A 51 -3.40 7.27 10.73
N PRO A 52 -2.10 6.93 10.81
CA PRO A 52 -1.65 5.88 11.73
C PRO A 52 -1.89 6.25 13.21
N ASP A 53 -1.96 7.54 13.53
CA ASP A 53 -2.21 8.01 14.91
C ASP A 53 -3.66 7.77 15.34
N LYS A 54 -4.58 7.60 14.38
CA LYS A 54 -5.98 7.26 14.63
C LYS A 54 -6.27 5.76 14.60
N VAL A 55 -5.27 4.93 14.30
CA VAL A 55 -5.42 3.48 14.37
C VAL A 55 -5.23 3.04 15.81
N PRO A 56 -6.26 2.45 16.46
CA PRO A 56 -6.16 1.98 17.84
C PRO A 56 -5.00 0.98 18.03
N ASP A 57 -4.36 1.02 19.19
CA ASP A 57 -3.21 0.14 19.47
C ASP A 57 -3.59 -1.34 19.61
N ASP A 58 -4.87 -1.63 19.84
CA ASP A 58 -5.43 -2.98 19.92
C ASP A 58 -5.98 -3.49 18.58
N THR A 59 -5.76 -2.75 17.49
CA THR A 59 -6.19 -3.14 16.12
C THR A 59 -5.47 -4.41 15.70
N GLN A 60 -6.21 -5.44 15.33
CA GLN A 60 -5.67 -6.74 14.91
C GLN A 60 -5.54 -6.86 13.39
N CYS A 61 -6.39 -6.16 12.63
CA CYS A 61 -6.35 -6.16 11.18
C CYS A 61 -6.87 -4.83 10.63
N ILE A 62 -6.30 -4.38 9.52
CA ILE A 62 -6.81 -3.22 8.76
C ILE A 62 -7.41 -3.71 7.46
N ILE A 63 -8.71 -3.52 7.28
CA ILE A 63 -9.43 -3.84 6.06
C ILE A 63 -9.36 -2.65 5.11
N VAL A 64 -8.76 -2.85 3.94
CA VAL A 64 -8.56 -1.80 2.93
C VAL A 64 -9.51 -2.01 1.76
N LEU A 65 -10.42 -1.06 1.55
CA LEU A 65 -11.41 -1.10 0.48
C LEU A 65 -10.93 -0.31 -0.74
N GLY A 66 -10.56 -1.01 -1.81
CA GLY A 66 -10.07 -0.37 -3.03
C GLY A 66 -9.26 -1.30 -3.90
N GLY A 67 -8.54 -0.74 -4.88
CA GLY A 67 -7.59 -1.47 -5.70
C GLY A 67 -6.19 -1.49 -5.10
N ASP A 68 -5.24 -2.06 -5.87
CA ASP A 68 -3.84 -2.20 -5.45
C ASP A 68 -3.21 -0.88 -4.99
N GLY A 69 -3.50 0.24 -5.68
CA GLY A 69 -2.96 1.54 -5.29
C GLY A 69 -3.40 2.00 -3.89
N THR A 70 -4.62 1.64 -3.47
CA THR A 70 -5.11 1.94 -2.12
C THR A 70 -4.39 1.09 -1.08
N LEU A 71 -4.21 -0.20 -1.38
CA LEU A 71 -3.53 -1.14 -0.50
C LEU A 71 -2.04 -0.76 -0.34
N LEU A 72 -1.37 -0.40 -1.45
CA LEU A 72 0.01 0.10 -1.43
C LEU A 72 0.16 1.33 -0.54
N GLN A 73 -0.78 2.28 -0.64
CA GLN A 73 -0.73 3.49 0.16
C GLN A 73 -1.02 3.19 1.64
N ALA A 74 -2.03 2.38 1.94
CA ALA A 74 -2.32 1.97 3.31
C ALA A 74 -1.12 1.27 3.96
N ALA A 75 -0.47 0.35 3.24
CA ALA A 75 0.74 -0.34 3.71
C ALA A 75 1.88 0.64 4.06
N ARG A 76 2.07 1.69 3.25
CA ARG A 76 3.06 2.75 3.54
C ARG A 76 2.70 3.57 4.77
N ASP A 77 1.42 3.92 4.90
CA ASP A 77 0.94 4.78 5.98
C ASP A 77 1.06 4.10 7.34
N VAL A 78 0.82 2.78 7.41
CA VAL A 78 0.78 2.03 8.68
C VAL A 78 1.97 1.09 8.89
N VAL A 79 3.03 1.20 8.08
CA VAL A 79 4.19 0.28 8.12
C VAL A 79 4.78 0.12 9.55
N HIS A 80 4.75 1.17 10.36
CA HIS A 80 5.31 1.14 11.72
C HIS A 80 4.39 0.51 12.77
N LYS A 81 3.14 0.20 12.39
CA LYS A 81 2.17 -0.44 13.29
C LYS A 81 2.27 -1.96 13.30
N GLU A 82 2.91 -2.56 12.27
CA GLU A 82 3.05 -4.02 12.12
C GLU A 82 1.70 -4.77 12.18
N ILE A 83 0.64 -4.13 11.67
CA ILE A 83 -0.72 -4.68 11.66
C ILE A 83 -0.99 -5.32 10.29
N PRO A 84 -1.53 -6.55 10.21
CA PRO A 84 -1.92 -7.17 8.94
C PRO A 84 -2.95 -6.34 8.18
N LEU A 85 -2.85 -6.34 6.85
CA LEU A 85 -3.77 -5.67 5.94
C LEU A 85 -4.57 -6.70 5.14
N LEU A 86 -5.89 -6.56 5.11
CA LEU A 86 -6.78 -7.32 4.24
C LEU A 86 -7.28 -6.41 3.12
N GLY A 87 -6.84 -6.65 1.89
CA GLY A 87 -7.29 -5.90 0.71
C GLY A 87 -8.60 -6.46 0.15
N ILE A 88 -9.63 -5.62 0.05
CA ILE A 88 -10.90 -5.96 -0.60
C ILE A 88 -11.03 -5.11 -1.87
N ASN A 89 -11.00 -5.77 -3.03
CA ASN A 89 -11.10 -5.13 -4.31
C ASN A 89 -12.58 -4.83 -4.66
N LEU A 90 -12.88 -3.57 -4.88
CA LEU A 90 -14.23 -3.10 -5.24
C LEU A 90 -14.42 -2.94 -6.77
N GLY A 91 -13.38 -3.14 -7.55
CA GLY A 91 -13.39 -2.99 -9.01
C GLY A 91 -12.77 -4.19 -9.72
N ASN A 92 -11.92 -3.92 -10.71
CA ASN A 92 -11.17 -4.96 -11.41
C ASN A 92 -10.12 -5.57 -10.48
N LEU A 93 -10.06 -6.90 -10.44
CA LEU A 93 -9.10 -7.63 -9.61
C LEU A 93 -7.66 -7.19 -9.93
N GLY A 94 -6.91 -6.82 -8.89
CA GLY A 94 -5.49 -6.49 -8.95
C GLY A 94 -4.60 -7.69 -8.62
N PHE A 95 -3.34 -7.42 -8.34
CA PHE A 95 -2.36 -8.45 -7.94
C PHE A 95 -2.22 -8.59 -6.41
N LEU A 96 -2.66 -7.59 -5.65
CA LEU A 96 -2.45 -7.53 -4.20
C LEU A 96 -3.70 -7.85 -3.39
N ALA A 97 -4.89 -7.45 -3.86
CA ALA A 97 -6.14 -7.71 -3.19
C ALA A 97 -6.76 -9.02 -3.69
N GLU A 98 -6.86 -10.01 -2.84
CA GLU A 98 -7.41 -11.34 -3.19
C GLU A 98 -8.93 -11.44 -3.00
N VAL A 99 -9.48 -10.62 -2.10
CA VAL A 99 -10.91 -10.61 -1.81
C VAL A 99 -11.64 -9.65 -2.75
N ASN A 100 -12.73 -10.11 -3.31
CA ASN A 100 -13.66 -9.31 -4.12
C ASN A 100 -15.03 -9.20 -3.46
N GLN A 101 -15.95 -8.42 -4.04
CA GLN A 101 -17.27 -8.21 -3.46
C GLN A 101 -18.07 -9.52 -3.28
N THR A 102 -17.88 -10.53 -4.12
CA THR A 102 -18.64 -11.78 -4.07
C THR A 102 -18.13 -12.71 -2.97
N SER A 103 -16.85 -12.64 -2.63
CA SER A 103 -16.20 -13.43 -1.55
C SER A 103 -16.11 -12.68 -0.21
N LEU A 104 -16.61 -11.45 -0.16
CA LEU A 104 -16.47 -10.54 0.98
C LEU A 104 -16.87 -11.17 2.32
N TYR A 105 -18.10 -11.61 2.44
CA TYR A 105 -18.60 -12.14 3.73
C TYR A 105 -17.92 -13.44 4.15
N GLY A 106 -17.59 -14.30 3.18
CA GLY A 106 -16.80 -15.51 3.46
C GLY A 106 -15.40 -15.18 3.99
N ALA A 107 -14.75 -14.16 3.45
CA ALA A 107 -13.44 -13.70 3.94
C ALA A 107 -13.55 -13.06 5.34
N LEU A 108 -14.61 -12.32 5.63
CA LEU A 108 -14.86 -11.78 6.98
C LEU A 108 -15.13 -12.90 8.00
N ASP A 109 -15.86 -13.94 7.61
CA ASP A 109 -16.10 -15.10 8.47
C ASP A 109 -14.80 -15.83 8.80
N GLN A 110 -13.93 -16.04 7.79
CA GLN A 110 -12.61 -16.64 7.99
C GLN A 110 -11.71 -15.75 8.88
N LEU A 111 -11.71 -14.43 8.64
CA LEU A 111 -10.98 -13.49 9.48
C LEU A 111 -11.43 -13.57 10.95
N MET A 112 -12.74 -13.60 11.20
CA MET A 112 -13.30 -13.69 12.56
C MET A 112 -13.07 -15.06 13.23
N ALA A 113 -12.87 -16.11 12.44
CA ALA A 113 -12.56 -17.46 12.91
C ALA A 113 -11.06 -17.73 13.08
N ASP A 114 -10.19 -16.74 12.82
CA ASP A 114 -8.73 -16.90 12.76
C ASP A 114 -8.28 -17.96 11.72
N ASP A 115 -9.06 -18.15 10.65
CA ASP A 115 -8.82 -19.12 9.57
C ASP A 115 -8.21 -18.39 8.35
N TYR A 116 -7.00 -17.90 8.53
CA TYR A 116 -6.23 -17.20 7.49
C TYR A 116 -4.72 -17.35 7.70
N GLU A 117 -3.97 -17.08 6.65
CA GLU A 117 -2.51 -17.00 6.70
C GLU A 117 -2.05 -15.56 6.49
N VAL A 118 -1.00 -15.15 7.21
CA VAL A 118 -0.37 -13.84 7.05
C VAL A 118 0.87 -13.99 6.17
N GLU A 119 0.87 -13.31 5.03
CA GLU A 119 2.04 -13.21 4.16
C GLU A 119 2.89 -12.00 4.53
N GLU A 120 4.16 -12.22 4.86
CA GLU A 120 5.12 -11.13 5.09
C GLU A 120 5.70 -10.65 3.75
N ARG A 121 5.63 -9.34 3.50
CA ARG A 121 6.15 -8.72 2.29
C ARG A 121 7.27 -7.73 2.61
N MET A 122 8.40 -7.89 1.89
CA MET A 122 9.53 -6.97 1.97
C MET A 122 9.14 -5.59 1.48
N MET A 123 9.60 -4.54 2.16
CA MET A 123 9.52 -3.15 1.71
C MET A 123 10.91 -2.56 1.49
N LEU A 124 10.98 -1.52 0.65
CA LEU A 124 12.19 -0.73 0.39
C LEU A 124 12.10 0.60 1.12
N GLU A 125 13.16 0.98 1.83
CA GLU A 125 13.35 2.34 2.30
C GLU A 125 14.29 3.08 1.35
N GLY A 126 13.86 4.21 0.83
CA GLY A 126 14.65 5.12 0.00
C GLY A 126 15.06 6.38 0.75
N ARG A 127 16.34 6.73 0.70
CA ARG A 127 16.86 7.98 1.26
C ARG A 127 17.62 8.75 0.21
N VAL A 128 17.29 10.01 0.05
CA VAL A 128 17.92 10.90 -0.93
C VAL A 128 18.83 11.89 -0.21
N TYR A 129 20.10 11.92 -0.59
CA TYR A 129 21.09 12.82 -0.05
C TYR A 129 21.60 13.80 -1.11
N ARG A 130 21.82 15.05 -0.71
CA ARG A 130 22.58 16.02 -1.48
C ARG A 130 23.83 16.40 -0.70
N GLY A 131 24.97 15.87 -1.11
CA GLY A 131 26.18 15.87 -0.30
C GLY A 131 25.97 15.04 0.97
N ARG A 132 26.06 15.70 2.14
CA ARG A 132 25.84 15.06 3.47
C ARG A 132 24.44 15.31 4.04
N LYS A 133 23.59 16.08 3.34
CA LYS A 133 22.27 16.45 3.83
C LYS A 133 21.23 15.49 3.30
N LEU A 134 20.46 14.86 4.18
CA LEU A 134 19.25 14.13 3.84
C LEU A 134 18.20 15.14 3.35
N ILE A 135 17.66 14.96 2.14
CA ILE A 135 16.67 15.84 1.52
C ILE A 135 15.32 15.15 1.27
N GLY A 136 15.27 13.84 1.37
CA GLY A 136 14.04 13.06 1.24
C GLY A 136 14.23 11.64 1.74
N GLN A 137 13.15 11.07 2.27
CA GLN A 137 13.06 9.67 2.69
C GLN A 137 11.65 9.19 2.46
N ASP A 138 11.49 7.97 1.96
CA ASP A 138 10.18 7.34 1.77
C ASP A 138 10.31 5.82 1.77
N ILE A 139 9.16 5.12 1.84
CA ILE A 139 9.05 3.65 1.86
C ILE A 139 8.18 3.20 0.69
N ALA A 140 8.55 2.07 0.08
CA ALA A 140 7.79 1.47 -1.02
C ALA A 140 7.59 -0.02 -0.81
N LEU A 141 6.36 -0.50 -1.03
CA LEU A 141 6.04 -1.93 -1.08
C LEU A 141 6.43 -2.53 -2.44
N ASN A 142 6.25 -1.78 -3.53
CA ASN A 142 6.58 -2.23 -4.89
C ASN A 142 8.00 -1.84 -5.31
N ASP A 143 8.22 -0.57 -5.58
CA ASP A 143 9.46 -0.07 -6.16
C ASP A 143 9.72 1.41 -5.85
N ILE A 144 10.99 1.79 -6.04
CA ILE A 144 11.44 3.17 -6.00
C ILE A 144 12.01 3.51 -7.39
N VAL A 145 11.44 4.52 -8.01
CA VAL A 145 11.82 4.99 -9.34
C VAL A 145 12.64 6.26 -9.22
N ILE A 146 13.83 6.27 -9.81
CA ILE A 146 14.67 7.45 -9.94
C ILE A 146 14.70 7.81 -11.42
N GLY A 147 14.00 8.85 -11.80
CA GLY A 147 13.89 9.28 -13.19
C GLY A 147 14.46 10.68 -13.43
N ARG A 148 14.61 11.04 -14.69
CA ARG A 148 14.92 12.41 -15.10
C ARG A 148 13.72 13.31 -14.87
N ASP A 149 13.99 14.56 -14.49
CA ASP A 149 12.99 15.62 -14.40
C ASP A 149 12.95 16.40 -15.71
N GLY A 150 12.00 16.09 -16.59
CA GLY A 150 11.55 16.90 -17.73
C GLY A 150 12.57 17.26 -18.84
N HIS A 151 13.85 17.08 -18.65
CA HIS A 151 14.90 17.49 -19.61
C HIS A 151 15.35 16.35 -20.52
N LEU A 152 15.65 16.67 -21.79
CA LEU A 152 16.12 15.73 -22.84
C LEU A 152 17.51 15.12 -22.59
N ARG A 153 18.07 15.25 -21.41
CA ARG A 153 19.42 14.76 -21.10
C ARG A 153 19.34 13.41 -20.38
N VAL A 154 20.08 12.46 -20.90
CA VAL A 154 20.30 11.16 -20.27
C VAL A 154 20.98 11.33 -18.92
N VAL A 155 20.51 10.67 -17.89
CA VAL A 155 21.09 10.70 -16.55
C VAL A 155 22.14 9.61 -16.43
N ARG A 156 23.26 9.92 -15.79
CA ARG A 156 24.28 8.92 -15.49
C ARG A 156 24.14 8.44 -14.06
N PHE A 157 23.88 7.15 -13.92
CA PHE A 157 23.81 6.44 -12.64
C PHE A 157 25.11 5.70 -12.38
N LYS A 158 25.65 5.82 -11.17
CA LYS A 158 26.69 4.93 -10.64
C LYS A 158 26.08 4.10 -9.53
N ASN A 159 26.12 2.79 -9.70
CA ASN A 159 25.49 1.87 -8.76
C ASN A 159 26.54 1.21 -7.86
N TYR A 160 26.21 1.16 -6.58
CA TYR A 160 26.99 0.54 -5.54
C TYR A 160 26.08 -0.41 -4.76
N VAL A 161 26.59 -1.57 -4.37
CA VAL A 161 25.92 -2.52 -3.48
C VAL A 161 26.84 -2.78 -2.31
N ASN A 162 26.40 -2.51 -1.10
CA ASN A 162 27.21 -2.61 0.13
C ASN A 162 28.56 -1.88 -0.01
N ASP A 163 28.53 -0.64 -0.52
CA ASP A 163 29.69 0.22 -0.80
C ASP A 163 30.65 -0.29 -1.89
N VAL A 164 30.36 -1.42 -2.52
CA VAL A 164 31.14 -1.93 -3.65
C VAL A 164 30.55 -1.43 -4.97
N TYR A 165 31.38 -0.80 -5.80
CA TYR A 165 30.97 -0.35 -7.12
C TYR A 165 30.54 -1.54 -7.99
N LEU A 166 29.30 -1.48 -8.51
CA LEU A 166 28.75 -2.50 -9.40
C LEU A 166 28.96 -2.10 -10.87
N ASN A 167 28.38 -0.99 -11.28
CA ASN A 167 28.44 -0.51 -12.67
C ASN A 167 27.95 0.96 -12.81
N SER A 168 27.98 1.46 -14.05
CA SER A 168 27.40 2.77 -14.43
C SER A 168 26.49 2.61 -15.63
N TYR A 169 25.34 3.23 -15.58
CA TYR A 169 24.38 3.33 -16.67
C TYR A 169 24.16 4.76 -17.11
N ASN A 170 23.91 4.93 -18.41
CA ASN A 170 23.31 6.15 -18.96
C ASN A 170 21.89 5.77 -19.38
N ALA A 171 20.90 6.30 -18.67
CA ALA A 171 19.50 5.90 -18.85
C ALA A 171 18.55 7.06 -18.53
N ASP A 172 17.29 6.92 -18.90
CA ASP A 172 16.24 7.86 -18.53
C ASP A 172 15.86 7.74 -17.04
N GLY A 173 16.10 6.60 -16.45
CA GLY A 173 15.85 6.31 -15.05
C GLY A 173 16.36 4.94 -14.62
N ILE A 174 16.24 4.65 -13.33
CA ILE A 174 16.51 3.36 -12.71
C ILE A 174 15.36 3.00 -11.79
N ILE A 175 14.98 1.74 -11.77
CA ILE A 175 13.92 1.19 -10.92
C ILE A 175 14.56 0.17 -9.98
N ILE A 176 14.32 0.33 -8.70
CA ILE A 176 14.70 -0.61 -7.66
C ILE A 176 13.41 -1.18 -7.07
N SER A 177 13.18 -2.48 -7.23
CA SER A 177 11.93 -3.12 -6.82
C SER A 177 12.13 -4.18 -5.74
N THR A 178 11.07 -4.37 -4.94
CA THR A 178 10.89 -5.55 -4.09
C THR A 178 10.49 -6.77 -4.94
N PRO A 179 10.45 -7.98 -4.40
CA PRO A 179 9.82 -9.12 -5.07
C PRO A 179 8.37 -8.84 -5.48
N THR A 180 7.59 -8.13 -4.65
CA THR A 180 6.19 -7.75 -4.94
C THR A 180 6.08 -6.86 -6.18
N GLY A 181 6.96 -5.88 -6.33
CA GLY A 181 6.96 -4.92 -7.45
C GLY A 181 7.76 -5.35 -8.69
N SER A 182 8.41 -6.51 -8.65
CA SER A 182 9.41 -6.90 -9.65
C SER A 182 8.87 -7.05 -11.09
N THR A 183 7.57 -7.23 -11.27
CA THR A 183 6.92 -7.37 -12.59
C THR A 183 6.18 -6.11 -13.07
N GLY A 184 6.02 -5.08 -12.21
CA GLY A 184 5.13 -3.94 -12.44
C GLY A 184 5.42 -3.15 -13.71
N TYR A 185 6.71 -2.91 -14.04
CA TYR A 185 7.10 -2.19 -15.25
C TYR A 185 7.43 -3.11 -16.44
N LEU A 186 7.71 -4.38 -16.22
CA LEU A 186 8.07 -5.34 -17.28
C LEU A 186 6.88 -5.70 -18.17
N SER A 187 5.65 -5.65 -17.65
CA SER A 187 4.44 -5.93 -18.43
C SER A 187 4.09 -4.84 -19.44
N LEU A 188 4.69 -3.64 -19.34
CA LEU A 188 4.52 -2.55 -20.30
C LEU A 188 5.39 -2.71 -21.56
N ILE A 189 6.26 -3.72 -21.60
CA ILE A 189 7.20 -3.97 -22.72
C ILE A 189 6.59 -4.88 -23.78
N HIS A 190 5.43 -5.48 -23.54
CA HIS A 190 4.68 -6.20 -24.57
C HIS A 190 3.86 -5.23 -25.43
N ILE A 191 4.57 -4.55 -26.29
CA ILE A 191 3.99 -3.85 -27.44
C ILE A 191 4.01 -4.81 -28.64
#